data_bab0c18845b08ca735584435ed7a7119
#
_entry.id   bab0c18845b08ca735584435ed7a7119
#
_cell.length_a   1.000
_cell.length_b   1.000
_cell.length_c   1.000
_cell.angle_alpha   90.00
_cell.angle_beta   90.00
_cell.angle_gamma   90.00
#
_symmetry.space_group_name_H-M   'P 1'
#
loop_
_entity.id
_entity.type
_entity.pdbx_description
1 polymer ?
#
loop_
_entity_poly.entity_id
_entity_poly.type
_entity_poly.pdbx_seq_one_letter_code
_entity_poly.pdbx_strand_id
1 'polypeptide(L)'
;MSVEVRIPTILRTYTGGEKIVTAEGASLQELVANLDSTYPGIGERLLDESGLRRFVNVYLNDEDVRFLDGLGTEVADGDSVTILPAVAGG
;
A
#
# COMPACT_ATOMS: atom_id res chain seq x y z
N MET A 1 -0.87 -14.94 4.73
CA MET A 1 0.31 -14.28 5.27
C MET A 1 -0.07 -12.86 5.64
N SER A 2 0.34 -12.43 6.82
CA SER A 2 -0.07 -11.16 7.37
C SER A 2 1.06 -10.14 7.22
N VAL A 3 0.73 -9.00 6.64
CA VAL A 3 1.68 -7.92 6.37
C VAL A 3 1.17 -6.67 7.05
N GLU A 4 2.05 -5.99 7.76
CA GLU A 4 1.72 -4.73 8.40
C GLU A 4 1.75 -3.62 7.36
N VAL A 5 0.69 -2.82 7.31
CA VAL A 5 0.58 -1.72 6.35
C VAL A 5 0.44 -0.41 7.12
N ARG A 6 1.37 0.50 6.89
CA ARG A 6 1.34 1.84 7.50
C ARG A 6 0.58 2.78 6.59
N ILE A 7 -0.44 3.41 7.13
CA ILE A 7 -1.37 4.23 6.37
C ILE A 7 -1.05 5.71 6.59
N PRO A 8 -0.85 6.49 5.51
CA PRO A 8 -0.59 7.92 5.66
C PRO A 8 -1.84 8.65 6.15
N THR A 9 -1.63 9.79 6.77
CA THR A 9 -2.72 10.58 7.36
C THR A 9 -3.88 10.80 6.41
N ILE A 10 -3.59 11.12 5.15
CA ILE A 10 -4.63 11.44 4.17
C ILE A 10 -5.52 10.25 3.82
N LEU A 11 -5.08 9.03 4.09
CA LEU A 11 -5.85 7.83 3.78
C LEU A 11 -6.49 7.20 5.01
N ARG A 12 -6.26 7.74 6.19
CA ARG A 12 -6.80 7.16 7.43
C ARG A 12 -8.31 7.25 7.54
N THR A 13 -8.95 8.08 6.72
CA THR A 13 -10.41 8.11 6.67
C THR A 13 -10.97 6.79 6.15
N TYR A 14 -10.20 6.06 5.35
CA TYR A 14 -10.61 4.75 4.84
C TYR A 14 -10.42 3.64 5.87
N THR A 15 -9.55 3.85 6.85
CA THR A 15 -9.23 2.85 7.85
C THR A 15 -9.79 3.19 9.23
N GLY A 16 -10.73 4.10 9.29
CA GLY A 16 -11.33 4.49 10.57
C GLY A 16 -10.37 5.18 11.51
N GLY A 17 -9.34 5.83 10.95
CA GLY A 17 -8.34 6.53 11.75
C GLY A 17 -7.13 5.69 12.12
N GLU A 18 -7.10 4.43 11.72
CA GLU A 18 -5.99 3.55 12.05
C GLU A 18 -4.73 3.91 11.28
N LYS A 19 -3.62 4.03 11.98
CA LYS A 19 -2.32 4.35 11.40
C LYS A 19 -1.66 3.13 10.79
N ILE A 20 -1.91 1.97 11.39
CA ILE A 20 -1.33 0.70 10.99
C ILE A 20 -2.45 -0.31 10.94
N VAL A 21 -2.54 -1.03 9.82
CA VAL A 21 -3.50 -2.12 9.66
C VAL A 21 -2.76 -3.32 9.15
N THR A 22 -3.40 -4.48 9.18
CA THR A 22 -2.82 -5.69 8.60
C THR A 22 -3.61 -6.06 7.37
N ALA A 23 -2.91 -6.64 6.40
CA ALA A 23 -3.53 -7.14 5.18
C ALA A 23 -2.82 -8.42 4.77
N GLU A 24 -3.42 -9.17 3.87
CA GLU A 24 -2.88 -10.45 3.43
C GLU A 24 -2.64 -10.44 1.93
N GLY A 25 -1.65 -11.19 1.51
CA GLY A 25 -1.33 -11.33 0.10
C GLY A 25 0.08 -11.87 -0.06
N ALA A 26 0.35 -12.49 -1.19
CA ALA A 26 1.68 -12.99 -1.52
C ALA A 26 2.43 -12.00 -2.40
N SER A 27 1.74 -11.00 -2.94
CA SER A 27 2.34 -9.94 -3.73
C SER A 27 1.70 -8.61 -3.33
N LEU A 28 2.35 -7.52 -3.70
CA LEU A 28 1.81 -6.19 -3.40
C LEU A 28 0.43 -6.00 -4.03
N GLN A 29 0.24 -6.51 -5.24
CA GLN A 29 -1.05 -6.41 -5.92
C GLN A 29 -2.15 -7.11 -5.12
N GLU A 30 -1.88 -8.32 -4.64
CA GLU A 30 -2.84 -9.06 -3.82
C GLU A 30 -3.08 -8.36 -2.49
N LEU A 31 -2.02 -7.81 -1.91
CA LEU A 31 -2.11 -7.07 -0.67
C LEU A 31 -3.04 -5.88 -0.79
N VAL A 32 -2.90 -5.11 -1.87
CA VAL A 32 -3.75 -3.94 -2.12
C VAL A 32 -5.19 -4.36 -2.34
N ALA A 33 -5.42 -5.46 -3.07
CA ALA A 33 -6.76 -5.97 -3.30
C ALA A 33 -7.41 -6.40 -1.98
N ASN A 34 -6.66 -7.06 -1.11
CA ASN A 34 -7.15 -7.47 0.20
C ASN A 34 -7.47 -6.25 1.06
N LEU A 35 -6.59 -5.26 1.02
CA LEU A 35 -6.77 -4.03 1.77
C LEU A 35 -8.04 -3.31 1.31
N ASP A 36 -8.28 -3.24 0.00
CA ASP A 36 -9.47 -2.60 -0.55
C ASP A 36 -10.75 -3.35 -0.18
N SER A 37 -10.66 -4.67 -0.09
CA SER A 37 -11.79 -5.50 0.35
C SER A 37 -12.19 -5.20 1.78
N THR A 38 -11.22 -4.94 2.63
CA THR A 38 -11.45 -4.63 4.04
C THR A 38 -11.82 -3.15 4.24
N TYR A 39 -11.19 -2.27 3.49
CA TYR A 39 -11.41 -0.82 3.56
C TYR A 39 -11.77 -0.31 2.17
N PRO A 40 -13.05 -0.41 1.78
CA PRO A 40 -13.48 -0.06 0.42
C PRO A 40 -13.12 1.37 0.02
N GLY A 41 -12.58 1.49 -1.16
CA GLY A 41 -12.16 2.78 -1.73
C GLY A 41 -10.68 3.08 -1.61
N ILE A 42 -9.97 2.40 -0.70
CA ILE A 42 -8.55 2.68 -0.53
C ILE A 42 -7.73 2.25 -1.74
N GLY A 43 -8.14 1.16 -2.39
CA GLY A 43 -7.45 0.68 -3.58
C GLY A 43 -7.45 1.69 -4.71
N GLU A 44 -8.53 2.43 -4.88
CA GLU A 44 -8.61 3.46 -5.91
C GLU A 44 -7.67 4.63 -5.65
N ARG A 45 -7.31 4.83 -4.38
CA ARG A 45 -6.36 5.88 -4.02
C ARG A 45 -4.93 5.46 -4.24
N LEU A 46 -4.67 4.16 -4.29
CA LEU A 46 -3.33 3.62 -4.46
C LEU A 46 -3.04 3.26 -5.91
N LEU A 47 -4.06 2.86 -6.65
CA LEU A 47 -3.91 2.33 -8.01
C LEU A 47 -4.66 3.17 -9.02
N ASP A 48 -4.13 3.20 -10.24
CA ASP A 48 -4.83 3.69 -11.41
C ASP A 48 -4.70 2.63 -12.51
N GLU A 49 -5.08 2.96 -13.74
CA GLU A 49 -5.03 2.01 -14.85
C GLU A 49 -3.63 1.49 -15.15
N SER A 50 -2.61 2.27 -14.79
CA SER A 50 -1.22 1.93 -15.05
C SER A 50 -0.55 1.18 -13.91
N GLY A 51 -1.24 1.01 -12.78
CA GLY A 51 -0.69 0.40 -11.58
C GLY A 51 -0.67 1.39 -10.42
N LEU A 52 0.43 1.48 -9.70
CA LEU A 52 0.54 2.42 -8.59
C LEU A 52 0.46 3.86 -9.11
N ARG A 53 -0.33 4.68 -8.44
CA ARG A 53 -0.45 6.09 -8.81
C ARG A 53 0.89 6.78 -8.65
N ARG A 54 1.20 7.73 -9.55
CA ARG A 54 2.48 8.42 -9.55
C ARG A 54 2.69 9.27 -8.28
N PHE A 55 1.62 9.68 -7.62
CA PHE A 55 1.70 10.47 -6.41
C PHE A 55 1.62 9.63 -5.13
N VAL A 56 1.80 8.33 -5.26
CA VAL A 56 1.83 7.41 -4.13
C VAL A 56 3.15 6.67 -4.15
N ASN A 57 3.85 6.72 -3.03
CA ASN A 57 5.07 5.94 -2.85
C ASN A 57 4.75 4.78 -1.91
N VAL A 58 5.22 3.60 -2.27
CA VAL A 58 5.04 2.40 -1.44
C VAL A 58 6.41 1.81 -1.19
N TYR A 59 6.70 1.54 0.07
CA TYR A 59 7.96 0.96 0.49
C TYR A 59 7.71 -0.40 1.12
N LEU A 60 8.47 -1.38 0.71
CA LEU A 60 8.48 -2.69 1.34
C LEU A 60 9.76 -2.78 2.17
N ASN A 61 9.59 -2.81 3.51
CA ASN A 61 10.74 -2.83 4.43
C ASN A 61 11.77 -1.75 4.08
N ASP A 62 11.28 -0.52 3.86
CA ASP A 62 12.10 0.65 3.55
C ASP A 62 12.67 0.71 2.13
N GLU A 63 12.29 -0.21 1.25
CA GLU A 63 12.69 -0.15 -0.15
C GLU A 63 11.50 0.26 -1.03
N ASP A 64 11.69 1.26 -1.87
CA ASP A 64 10.66 1.70 -2.80
C ASP A 64 10.39 0.57 -3.79
N VAL A 65 9.14 0.13 -3.86
CA VAL A 65 8.76 -1.01 -4.71
C VAL A 65 8.95 -0.72 -6.20
N ARG A 66 9.06 0.55 -6.59
CA ARG A 66 9.35 0.90 -7.99
C ARG A 66 10.74 0.45 -8.43
N PHE A 67 11.65 0.29 -7.47
CA PHE A 67 12.99 -0.24 -7.72
C PHE A 67 13.02 -1.76 -7.55
N LEU A 68 11.90 -2.35 -7.19
CA LEU A 68 11.71 -3.79 -7.13
C LEU A 68 10.82 -4.19 -8.31
N ASP A 69 9.80 -4.98 -8.06
CA ASP A 69 8.88 -5.44 -9.12
C ASP A 69 7.54 -4.71 -9.13
N GLY A 70 7.46 -3.53 -8.54
CA GLY A 70 6.22 -2.77 -8.49
C GLY A 70 5.11 -3.57 -7.82
N LEU A 71 3.96 -3.68 -8.48
CA LEU A 71 2.84 -4.44 -7.94
C LEU A 71 3.11 -5.95 -7.91
N GLY A 72 4.07 -6.43 -8.68
CA GLY A 72 4.47 -7.83 -8.67
C GLY A 72 5.44 -8.18 -7.55
N THR A 73 5.86 -7.18 -6.76
CA THR A 73 6.80 -7.42 -5.66
C THR A 73 6.22 -8.43 -4.68
N GLU A 74 6.98 -9.47 -4.37
CA GLU A 74 6.55 -10.48 -3.41
C GLU A 74 6.62 -9.93 -1.99
N VAL A 75 5.61 -10.26 -1.20
CA VAL A 75 5.57 -9.91 0.21
C VAL A 75 5.47 -11.19 1.02
N ALA A 76 6.03 -11.17 2.21
CA ALA A 76 6.06 -12.34 3.09
C ALA A 76 5.48 -11.98 4.45
N ASP A 77 5.08 -13.02 5.18
CA ASP A 77 4.56 -12.84 6.53
C ASP A 77 5.59 -12.10 7.39
N GLY A 78 5.12 -11.09 8.09
CA GLY A 78 5.98 -10.26 8.92
C GLY A 78 6.60 -9.06 8.21
N ASP A 79 6.44 -8.95 6.90
CA ASP A 79 6.92 -7.77 6.18
C ASP A 79 6.11 -6.54 6.55
N SER A 80 6.71 -5.38 6.31
CA SER A 80 6.07 -4.09 6.58
C SER A 80 5.98 -3.30 5.30
N VAL A 81 4.79 -2.81 4.99
CA VAL A 81 4.55 -1.97 3.82
C VAL A 81 4.20 -0.56 4.32
N THR A 82 4.90 0.44 3.82
CA THR A 82 4.64 1.82 4.17
C THR A 82 4.12 2.56 2.95
N ILE A 83 2.97 3.21 3.09
CA ILE A 83 2.37 4.01 2.03
C ILE A 83 2.58 5.47 2.38
N LEU A 84 3.20 6.22 1.47
CA LEU A 84 3.45 7.64 1.66
C LEU A 84 2.95 8.41 0.44
N PRO A 85 2.27 9.54 0.64
CA PRO A 85 1.92 10.36 -0.50
C PRO A 85 3.19 11.01 -1.05
N ALA A 86 3.33 11.02 -2.36
CA ALA A 86 4.36 11.83 -2.98
C ALA A 86 3.83 13.25 -3.01
N VAL A 87 4.54 14.16 -2.36
CA VAL A 87 4.10 15.56 -2.31
C VAL A 87 4.51 16.22 -3.62
N ALA A 88 3.58 16.26 -4.55
CA ALA A 88 3.84 16.85 -5.85
C ALA A 88 4.09 18.34 -5.72
N GLY A 89 5.20 18.77 -6.29
CA GLY A 89 5.56 20.18 -6.28
C GLY A 89 6.09 20.66 -4.94
N GLY A 90 6.43 19.72 -4.12
CA GLY A 90 7.00 20.09 -2.83
C GLY A 90 6.59 19.17 -1.77
#